data_f56881832fb212ccf8d12d30b8026b81
#
_entry.id   f56881832fb212ccf8d12d30b8026b81
#
_cell.length_a   1.000
_cell.length_b   1.000
_cell.length_c   1.000
_cell.angle_alpha   90.00
_cell.angle_beta   90.00
_cell.angle_gamma   90.00
#
_symmetry.space_group_name_H-M   'P 1'
#
loop_
_entity.id
_entity.type
_entity.pdbx_description
1 polymer ?
#
loop_
_entity_poly.entity_id
_entity_poly.type
_entity_poly.pdbx_seq_one_letter_code
_entity_poly.pdbx_strand_id
1 'polypeptide(L)'
;MRIAKYAGLTLALCSCAMTAAAQNYPAKPIRFVVPSSAGGGSDVLARMFAQKMVENWGQQVVIDNRSGAGGIIGSEIVAQAAPDGYTILTVAPGYSYNSLLYAKLPYDTLKDFSRVTHLANAPTVLVVHASVPAKSVSELISMAKAKPGGLNCATSGIGTSGYLSVILFKRMAGIDLTLIPYKGAGDSTAAIVGGQVQMLFTAPGPAIPHIRSGRLRALGVTSTKRVTSLPEVPTIAETLPGYALEGAYGILAPPKMPRAIIDKLNAEFLRILKLPDIRTKLVDLGFEPVGSTPEQYTKLVVEDMANWAKIFKEIGIKPE
;
A
#
# COMPACT_ATOMS: atom_id res chain seq x y z
N MET A 1 -45.95 -5.17 -33.65
CA MET A 1 -45.48 -6.50 -33.11
C MET A 1 -44.12 -6.99 -33.63
N ARG A 2 -43.56 -6.46 -34.73
CA ARG A 2 -42.24 -6.90 -35.25
C ARG A 2 -41.03 -6.25 -34.57
N ILE A 3 -41.10 -5.03 -34.04
CA ILE A 3 -40.00 -4.28 -33.41
C ILE A 3 -39.56 -4.90 -32.06
N ALA A 4 -40.52 -5.45 -31.28
CA ALA A 4 -40.20 -6.07 -29.98
C ALA A 4 -39.39 -7.41 -30.08
N LYS A 5 -39.50 -8.12 -31.22
CA LYS A 5 -38.75 -9.37 -31.45
C LYS A 5 -37.27 -9.10 -31.76
N TYR A 6 -36.92 -7.98 -32.39
CA TYR A 6 -35.52 -7.63 -32.68
C TYR A 6 -34.80 -7.04 -31.48
N ALA A 7 -35.49 -6.33 -30.59
CA ALA A 7 -34.92 -5.81 -29.34
C ALA A 7 -34.48 -6.95 -28.37
N GLY A 8 -35.27 -8.04 -28.31
CA GLY A 8 -34.89 -9.22 -27.51
C GLY A 8 -33.69 -10.00 -28.07
N LEU A 9 -33.56 -10.05 -29.40
CA LEU A 9 -32.48 -10.78 -30.06
C LEU A 9 -31.12 -10.04 -29.94
N THR A 10 -31.13 -8.69 -30.02
CA THR A 10 -29.96 -7.86 -29.84
C THR A 10 -29.47 -7.89 -28.39
N LEU A 11 -30.35 -7.93 -27.40
CA LEU A 11 -30.00 -8.02 -25.99
C LEU A 11 -29.37 -9.39 -25.65
N ALA A 12 -29.89 -10.49 -26.21
CA ALA A 12 -29.36 -11.84 -26.05
C ALA A 12 -27.99 -12.02 -26.71
N LEU A 13 -27.76 -11.43 -27.88
CA LEU A 13 -26.45 -11.47 -28.55
C LEU A 13 -25.37 -10.68 -27.80
N CYS A 14 -25.70 -9.53 -27.21
CA CYS A 14 -24.77 -8.77 -26.38
C CYS A 14 -24.37 -9.52 -25.09
N SER A 15 -25.32 -10.24 -24.47
CA SER A 15 -25.02 -11.04 -23.26
C SER A 15 -24.12 -12.24 -23.57
N CYS A 16 -24.30 -12.91 -24.71
CA CYS A 16 -23.44 -14.02 -25.15
C CYS A 16 -22.02 -13.55 -25.52
N ALA A 17 -21.87 -12.36 -26.08
CA ALA A 17 -20.55 -11.83 -26.46
C ALA A 17 -19.70 -11.47 -25.22
N MET A 18 -20.30 -11.00 -24.12
CA MET A 18 -19.58 -10.71 -22.89
C MET A 18 -19.06 -11.96 -22.16
N THR A 19 -19.80 -13.07 -22.21
CA THR A 19 -19.35 -14.35 -21.64
C THR A 19 -18.22 -15.01 -22.44
N ALA A 20 -18.23 -14.89 -23.76
CA ALA A 20 -17.18 -15.42 -24.64
C ALA A 20 -15.83 -14.68 -24.44
N ALA A 21 -15.86 -13.36 -24.23
CA ALA A 21 -14.66 -12.57 -23.99
C ALA A 21 -13.95 -12.94 -22.67
N ALA A 22 -14.71 -13.32 -21.63
CA ALA A 22 -14.14 -13.73 -20.36
C ALA A 22 -13.50 -15.16 -20.40
N GLN A 23 -13.96 -16.01 -21.28
CA GLN A 23 -13.39 -17.37 -21.44
C GLN A 23 -11.97 -17.34 -21.97
N ASN A 24 -11.62 -16.42 -22.87
CA ASN A 24 -10.29 -16.28 -23.46
C ASN A 24 -9.39 -15.22 -22.80
N TYR A 25 -9.82 -14.61 -21.70
CA TYR A 25 -9.02 -13.64 -20.96
C TYR A 25 -7.96 -14.36 -20.11
N PRO A 26 -6.69 -13.89 -20.07
CA PRO A 26 -6.12 -12.87 -20.95
C PRO A 26 -5.66 -13.45 -22.30
N ALA A 27 -5.92 -12.72 -23.42
CA ALA A 27 -5.49 -13.08 -24.76
C ALA A 27 -4.35 -12.18 -25.30
N LYS A 28 -3.99 -11.14 -24.56
CA LYS A 28 -2.93 -10.16 -24.86
C LYS A 28 -2.21 -9.76 -23.57
N PRO A 29 -1.06 -9.06 -23.63
CA PRO A 29 -0.34 -8.60 -22.45
C PRO A 29 -1.17 -7.73 -21.52
N ILE A 30 -0.98 -7.90 -20.21
CA ILE A 30 -1.60 -7.09 -19.16
C ILE A 30 -0.59 -6.01 -18.74
N ARG A 31 -1.02 -4.76 -18.71
CA ARG A 31 -0.29 -3.63 -18.13
C ARG A 31 -0.57 -3.55 -16.65
N PHE A 32 0.45 -3.75 -15.82
CA PHE A 32 0.36 -3.65 -14.38
C PHE A 32 0.98 -2.33 -13.91
N VAL A 33 0.14 -1.33 -13.70
CA VAL A 33 0.57 0.00 -13.25
C VAL A 33 0.96 -0.06 -11.79
N VAL A 34 2.13 0.50 -11.49
CA VAL A 34 2.70 0.59 -10.16
C VAL A 34 2.90 2.07 -9.82
N PRO A 35 2.15 2.64 -8.85
CA PRO A 35 2.16 4.07 -8.56
C PRO A 35 3.34 4.50 -7.69
N SER A 36 4.45 3.80 -7.80
CA SER A 36 5.69 4.08 -7.06
C SER A 36 6.91 3.81 -7.94
N SER A 37 8.06 4.33 -7.52
CA SER A 37 9.35 4.01 -8.15
C SER A 37 9.70 2.52 -7.98
N ALA A 38 10.57 2.02 -8.86
CA ALA A 38 11.10 0.66 -8.77
C ALA A 38 11.77 0.41 -7.40
N GLY A 39 11.59 -0.79 -6.86
CA GLY A 39 12.09 -1.20 -5.54
C GLY A 39 11.21 -0.80 -4.37
N GLY A 40 10.15 -0.03 -4.57
CA GLY A 40 9.15 0.25 -3.54
C GLY A 40 8.25 -0.97 -3.25
N GLY A 41 7.55 -0.96 -2.11
CA GLY A 41 6.71 -2.10 -1.70
C GLY A 41 5.68 -2.53 -2.75
N SER A 42 5.00 -1.57 -3.40
CA SER A 42 4.06 -1.87 -4.49
C SER A 42 4.75 -2.50 -5.71
N ASP A 43 5.99 -2.07 -6.05
CA ASP A 43 6.74 -2.62 -7.18
C ASP A 43 7.19 -4.06 -6.91
N VAL A 44 7.71 -4.31 -5.70
CA VAL A 44 8.12 -5.65 -5.27
C VAL A 44 6.95 -6.62 -5.32
N LEU A 45 5.78 -6.22 -4.78
CA LEU A 45 4.55 -7.01 -4.86
C LEU A 45 4.15 -7.25 -6.32
N ALA A 46 4.03 -6.17 -7.13
CA ALA A 46 3.59 -6.29 -8.51
C ALA A 46 4.47 -7.25 -9.33
N ARG A 47 5.81 -7.17 -9.20
CA ARG A 47 6.75 -8.08 -9.92
C ARG A 47 6.59 -9.52 -9.49
N MET A 48 6.45 -9.77 -8.18
CA MET A 48 6.25 -11.11 -7.63
C MET A 48 4.98 -11.77 -8.18
N PHE A 49 3.87 -11.01 -8.18
CA PHE A 49 2.60 -11.51 -8.72
C PHE A 49 2.62 -11.62 -10.24
N ALA A 50 3.18 -10.62 -10.95
CA ALA A 50 3.30 -10.65 -12.41
C ALA A 50 4.04 -11.88 -12.92
N GLN A 51 5.15 -12.27 -12.28
CA GLN A 51 5.88 -13.47 -12.61
C GLN A 51 4.98 -14.71 -12.54
N LYS A 52 4.24 -14.89 -11.45
CA LYS A 52 3.35 -16.04 -11.26
C LYS A 52 2.12 -16.02 -12.18
N MET A 53 1.63 -14.83 -12.54
CA MET A 53 0.58 -14.69 -13.55
C MET A 53 1.07 -15.11 -14.94
N VAL A 54 2.30 -14.73 -15.34
CA VAL A 54 2.91 -15.16 -16.59
C VAL A 54 3.08 -16.68 -16.63
N GLU A 55 3.57 -17.28 -15.54
CA GLU A 55 3.73 -18.74 -15.41
C GLU A 55 2.40 -19.48 -15.58
N ASN A 56 1.29 -18.94 -15.07
CA ASN A 56 -0.02 -19.60 -15.11
C ASN A 56 -0.83 -19.31 -16.38
N TRP A 57 -0.78 -18.08 -16.88
CA TRP A 57 -1.63 -17.64 -17.99
C TRP A 57 -0.95 -17.66 -19.35
N GLY A 58 0.39 -17.78 -19.39
CA GLY A 58 1.17 -17.75 -20.63
C GLY A 58 1.17 -16.39 -21.34
N GLN A 59 0.59 -15.35 -20.71
CA GLN A 59 0.53 -14.00 -21.24
C GLN A 59 1.46 -13.06 -20.47
N GLN A 60 2.12 -12.15 -21.18
CA GLN A 60 3.01 -11.18 -20.55
C GLN A 60 2.26 -10.27 -19.59
N VAL A 61 2.88 -9.98 -18.44
CA VAL A 61 2.43 -8.95 -17.49
C VAL A 61 3.53 -7.91 -17.39
N VAL A 62 3.26 -6.72 -17.94
CA VAL A 62 4.24 -5.64 -18.07
C VAL A 62 4.11 -4.68 -16.89
N ILE A 63 5.15 -4.57 -16.08
CA ILE A 63 5.22 -3.61 -14.98
C ILE A 63 5.49 -2.22 -15.53
N ASP A 64 4.61 -1.27 -15.20
CA ASP A 64 4.69 0.13 -15.62
C ASP A 64 4.71 1.04 -14.37
N ASN A 65 5.91 1.43 -13.95
CA ASN A 65 6.10 2.31 -12.81
C ASN A 65 5.71 3.76 -13.15
N ARG A 66 4.69 4.30 -12.48
CA ARG A 66 4.17 5.66 -12.62
C ARG A 66 4.12 6.36 -11.27
N SER A 67 5.29 6.74 -10.79
CA SER A 67 5.46 7.40 -9.49
C SER A 67 5.06 8.88 -9.54
N GLY A 68 4.72 9.43 -8.39
CA GLY A 68 4.48 10.85 -8.18
C GLY A 68 3.20 11.14 -7.41
N ALA A 69 3.18 12.27 -6.69
CA ALA A 69 2.06 12.77 -5.90
C ALA A 69 1.40 11.70 -5.01
N GLY A 70 2.18 10.95 -4.21
CA GLY A 70 1.62 9.91 -3.33
C GLY A 70 0.93 8.75 -4.06
N GLY A 71 1.22 8.53 -5.35
CA GLY A 71 0.61 7.50 -6.19
C GLY A 71 -0.59 7.98 -7.02
N ILE A 72 -0.94 9.27 -6.94
CA ILE A 72 -2.08 9.85 -7.66
C ILE A 72 -1.90 9.71 -9.18
N ILE A 73 -0.69 9.97 -9.72
CA ILE A 73 -0.42 9.89 -11.17
C ILE A 73 -0.71 8.48 -11.72
N GLY A 74 -0.20 7.44 -11.07
CA GLY A 74 -0.45 6.06 -11.49
C GLY A 74 -1.93 5.65 -11.34
N SER A 75 -2.59 6.12 -10.30
CA SER A 75 -4.00 5.85 -10.05
C SER A 75 -4.90 6.50 -11.10
N GLU A 76 -4.63 7.76 -11.48
CA GLU A 76 -5.37 8.47 -12.52
C GLU A 76 -5.32 7.74 -13.87
N ILE A 77 -4.15 7.24 -14.28
CA ILE A 77 -4.00 6.47 -15.52
C ILE A 77 -4.97 5.28 -15.55
N VAL A 78 -5.14 4.60 -14.42
CA VAL A 78 -6.01 3.41 -14.35
C VAL A 78 -7.48 3.80 -14.22
N ALA A 79 -7.80 4.88 -13.50
CA ALA A 79 -9.16 5.41 -13.42
C ALA A 79 -9.73 5.76 -14.81
N GLN A 80 -8.87 6.17 -15.75
CA GLN A 80 -9.24 6.56 -17.12
C GLN A 80 -9.07 5.43 -18.15
N ALA A 81 -8.56 4.27 -17.75
CA ALA A 81 -8.29 3.14 -18.66
C ALA A 81 -9.59 2.41 -19.05
N ALA A 82 -9.53 1.69 -20.17
CA ALA A 82 -10.65 0.86 -20.65
C ALA A 82 -10.95 -0.28 -19.66
N PRO A 83 -12.23 -0.61 -19.39
CA PRO A 83 -12.64 -1.67 -18.47
C PRO A 83 -12.58 -3.05 -19.14
N ASP A 84 -11.45 -3.39 -19.76
CA ASP A 84 -11.26 -4.63 -20.53
C ASP A 84 -10.36 -5.67 -19.81
N GLY A 85 -9.86 -5.34 -18.61
CA GLY A 85 -9.01 -6.21 -17.78
C GLY A 85 -7.51 -6.14 -18.11
N TYR A 86 -7.11 -5.43 -19.15
CA TYR A 86 -5.71 -5.38 -19.57
C TYR A 86 -4.90 -4.22 -18.97
N THR A 87 -5.51 -3.44 -18.08
CA THR A 87 -4.82 -2.47 -17.24
C THR A 87 -5.27 -2.69 -15.80
N ILE A 88 -4.33 -2.98 -14.91
CA ILE A 88 -4.57 -3.15 -13.47
C ILE A 88 -3.59 -2.26 -12.68
N LEU A 89 -3.93 -1.97 -11.43
CA LEU A 89 -3.18 -1.11 -10.54
C LEU A 89 -2.87 -1.84 -9.25
N THR A 90 -1.62 -1.82 -8.79
CA THR A 90 -1.35 -2.05 -7.38
C THR A 90 -1.48 -0.72 -6.63
N VAL A 91 -1.98 -0.75 -5.41
CA VAL A 91 -2.02 0.43 -4.55
C VAL A 91 -1.34 0.17 -3.23
N ALA A 92 -0.71 1.23 -2.72
CA ALA A 92 -0.16 1.31 -1.39
C ALA A 92 -1.19 1.92 -0.42
N PRO A 93 -0.93 1.90 0.87
CA PRO A 93 -1.84 2.43 1.90
C PRO A 93 -2.36 3.83 1.65
N GLY A 94 -1.55 4.70 1.03
CA GLY A 94 -1.93 6.07 0.67
C GLY A 94 -3.23 6.21 -0.11
N TYR A 95 -3.60 5.17 -0.86
CA TYR A 95 -4.80 5.19 -1.69
C TYR A 95 -6.09 5.52 -0.92
N SER A 96 -6.30 4.95 0.28
CA SER A 96 -7.52 5.15 1.06
C SER A 96 -7.62 6.52 1.72
N TYR A 97 -6.51 7.23 1.89
CA TYR A 97 -6.50 8.54 2.54
C TYR A 97 -5.99 9.70 1.71
N ASN A 98 -5.57 9.48 0.46
CA ASN A 98 -5.18 10.59 -0.42
C ASN A 98 -6.29 11.63 -0.59
N SER A 99 -7.57 11.21 -0.64
CA SER A 99 -8.71 12.14 -0.69
C SER A 99 -8.87 13.03 0.54
N LEU A 100 -8.16 12.71 1.62
CA LEU A 100 -8.14 13.50 2.86
C LEU A 100 -6.91 14.39 2.96
N LEU A 101 -5.86 14.11 2.18
CA LEU A 101 -4.60 14.86 2.16
C LEU A 101 -4.54 15.91 1.04
N TYR A 102 -5.21 15.64 -0.06
CA TYR A 102 -5.19 16.53 -1.24
C TYR A 102 -6.56 17.16 -1.44
N ALA A 103 -6.60 18.49 -1.51
CA ALA A 103 -7.84 19.24 -1.71
C ALA A 103 -8.53 18.91 -3.05
N LYS A 104 -7.76 18.46 -4.05
CA LYS A 104 -8.29 18.09 -5.37
C LYS A 104 -7.60 16.83 -5.88
N LEU A 105 -8.37 15.74 -6.05
CA LEU A 105 -7.94 14.54 -6.74
C LEU A 105 -8.52 14.49 -8.16
N PRO A 106 -7.79 13.93 -9.14
CA PRO A 106 -8.28 13.74 -10.50
C PRO A 106 -9.24 12.54 -10.65
N TYR A 107 -9.57 11.85 -9.56
CA TYR A 107 -10.47 10.69 -9.51
C TYR A 107 -11.22 10.63 -8.17
N ASP A 108 -12.35 9.93 -8.17
CA ASP A 108 -13.09 9.53 -6.96
C ASP A 108 -12.58 8.17 -6.48
N THR A 109 -11.98 8.15 -5.29
CA THR A 109 -11.41 6.94 -4.68
C THR A 109 -12.41 5.78 -4.61
N LEU A 110 -13.70 6.04 -4.43
CA LEU A 110 -14.72 4.99 -4.29
C LEU A 110 -15.40 4.60 -5.60
N LYS A 111 -15.54 5.51 -6.57
CA LYS A 111 -16.34 5.30 -7.78
C LYS A 111 -15.53 4.97 -9.02
N ASP A 112 -14.30 5.50 -9.12
CA ASP A 112 -13.51 5.40 -10.35
C ASP A 112 -12.57 4.19 -10.38
N PHE A 113 -12.85 3.17 -9.53
CA PHE A 113 -12.11 1.90 -9.53
C PHE A 113 -13.01 0.73 -9.19
N SER A 114 -12.78 -0.39 -9.87
CA SER A 114 -13.25 -1.72 -9.47
C SER A 114 -12.20 -2.37 -8.56
N ARG A 115 -12.59 -2.83 -7.37
CA ARG A 115 -11.71 -3.54 -6.45
C ARG A 115 -11.53 -4.97 -6.92
N VAL A 116 -10.28 -5.44 -6.88
CA VAL A 116 -9.97 -6.84 -7.21
C VAL A 116 -9.71 -7.62 -5.92
N THR A 117 -8.72 -7.23 -5.14
CA THR A 117 -8.41 -7.90 -3.86
C THR A 117 -7.53 -7.02 -2.97
N HIS A 118 -7.69 -7.17 -1.66
CA HIS A 118 -6.69 -6.78 -0.67
C HIS A 118 -5.62 -7.86 -0.62
N LEU A 119 -4.38 -7.55 -1.00
CA LEU A 119 -3.30 -8.52 -1.08
C LEU A 119 -2.64 -8.80 0.26
N ALA A 120 -2.22 -7.74 0.94
CA ALA A 120 -1.42 -7.84 2.15
C ALA A 120 -1.53 -6.58 2.99
N ASN A 121 -1.33 -6.72 4.29
CA ASN A 121 -1.00 -5.62 5.18
C ASN A 121 0.51 -5.42 5.23
N ALA A 122 0.94 -4.17 5.43
CA ALA A 122 2.32 -3.85 5.74
C ALA A 122 2.37 -2.78 6.82
N PRO A 123 2.74 -3.15 8.03
CA PRO A 123 3.09 -2.18 9.06
C PRO A 123 4.37 -1.45 8.65
N THR A 124 4.62 -0.31 9.28
CA THR A 124 5.96 0.28 9.27
C THR A 124 6.72 -0.13 10.53
N VAL A 125 8.03 -0.07 10.45
CA VAL A 125 8.92 -0.22 11.60
C VAL A 125 9.57 1.13 11.91
N LEU A 126 9.53 1.53 13.19
CA LEU A 126 10.30 2.65 13.71
C LEU A 126 11.72 2.20 13.90
N VAL A 127 12.63 2.75 13.12
CA VAL A 127 14.06 2.52 13.24
C VAL A 127 14.80 3.78 13.64
N VAL A 128 15.90 3.62 14.35
CA VAL A 128 16.86 4.69 14.65
C VAL A 128 18.26 4.30 14.15
N HIS A 129 19.06 5.31 13.79
CA HIS A 129 20.47 5.09 13.48
C HIS A 129 21.21 4.55 14.71
N ALA A 130 22.21 3.69 14.53
CA ALA A 130 22.95 3.02 15.62
C ALA A 130 23.57 4.00 16.63
N SER A 131 23.91 5.23 16.22
CA SER A 131 24.45 6.28 17.10
C SER A 131 23.41 6.87 18.07
N VAL A 132 22.12 6.65 17.85
CA VAL A 132 21.06 7.11 18.76
C VAL A 132 21.08 6.22 20.00
N PRO A 133 21.23 6.76 21.23
CA PRO A 133 21.36 5.93 22.42
C PRO A 133 20.06 5.21 22.83
N ALA A 134 18.89 5.67 22.35
CA ALA A 134 17.59 5.05 22.66
C ALA A 134 17.53 3.58 22.23
N LYS A 135 17.09 2.72 23.13
CA LYS A 135 16.91 1.27 22.93
C LYS A 135 15.44 0.84 22.96
N SER A 136 14.54 1.77 23.25
CA SER A 136 13.08 1.55 23.30
C SER A 136 12.32 2.77 22.82
N VAL A 137 11.02 2.57 22.49
CA VAL A 137 10.11 3.66 22.16
C VAL A 137 10.01 4.67 23.31
N SER A 138 9.97 4.20 24.56
CA SER A 138 9.90 5.06 25.75
C SER A 138 11.13 5.95 25.90
N GLU A 139 12.35 5.38 25.71
CA GLU A 139 13.60 6.15 25.75
C GLU A 139 13.67 7.19 24.63
N LEU A 140 13.23 6.85 23.41
CA LEU A 140 13.18 7.78 22.29
C LEU A 140 12.22 8.96 22.59
N ILE A 141 11.04 8.67 23.15
CA ILE A 141 10.09 9.70 23.57
C ILE A 141 10.71 10.60 24.64
N SER A 142 11.39 10.04 25.62
CA SER A 142 12.06 10.81 26.67
C SER A 142 13.15 11.74 26.10
N MET A 143 13.95 11.25 25.15
CA MET A 143 14.95 12.05 24.44
C MET A 143 14.31 13.20 23.64
N ALA A 144 13.22 12.93 22.91
CA ALA A 144 12.52 13.96 22.14
C ALA A 144 11.89 15.03 23.04
N LYS A 145 11.37 14.65 24.21
CA LYS A 145 10.83 15.60 25.21
C LYS A 145 11.93 16.45 25.84
N ALA A 146 13.11 15.88 26.09
CA ALA A 146 14.25 16.62 26.67
C ALA A 146 14.80 17.67 25.69
N LYS A 147 14.71 17.46 24.38
CA LYS A 147 15.16 18.38 23.34
C LYS A 147 14.12 18.46 22.20
N PRO A 148 13.07 19.30 22.35
CA PRO A 148 12.06 19.47 21.31
C PRO A 148 12.69 19.89 19.97
N GLY A 149 12.28 19.26 18.85
CA GLY A 149 12.85 19.48 17.52
C GLY A 149 14.28 18.95 17.33
N GLY A 150 14.91 18.38 18.37
CA GLY A 150 16.31 17.92 18.32
C GLY A 150 16.55 16.59 17.61
N LEU A 151 15.49 15.86 17.25
CA LEU A 151 15.57 14.61 16.49
C LEU A 151 15.03 14.85 15.06
N ASN A 152 15.86 14.57 14.07
CA ASN A 152 15.46 14.59 12.66
C ASN A 152 14.85 13.23 12.27
N CYS A 153 13.64 13.26 11.74
CA CYS A 153 12.94 12.11 11.20
C CYS A 153 12.84 12.22 9.69
N ALA A 154 13.39 11.26 8.96
CA ALA A 154 13.19 11.20 7.51
C ALA A 154 11.73 10.84 7.19
N THR A 155 11.20 11.42 6.12
CA THR A 155 9.91 11.04 5.55
C THR A 155 10.04 10.78 4.06
N SER A 156 9.28 9.81 3.56
CA SER A 156 9.29 9.43 2.13
C SER A 156 8.25 10.21 1.29
N GLY A 157 7.79 11.36 1.82
CA GLY A 157 6.77 12.21 1.22
C GLY A 157 5.40 12.10 1.92
N ILE A 158 4.61 13.17 1.75
CA ILE A 158 3.22 13.24 2.24
C ILE A 158 2.40 12.11 1.62
N GLY A 159 1.46 11.54 2.37
CA GLY A 159 0.62 10.44 1.90
C GLY A 159 1.28 9.06 1.91
N THR A 160 2.51 8.93 2.44
CA THR A 160 3.11 7.60 2.69
C THR A 160 2.78 7.10 4.10
N SER A 161 2.77 5.76 4.27
CA SER A 161 2.57 5.17 5.61
C SER A 161 3.61 5.66 6.61
N GLY A 162 4.88 5.84 6.19
CA GLY A 162 5.94 6.37 7.03
C GLY A 162 5.67 7.80 7.50
N TYR A 163 5.16 8.66 6.60
CA TYR A 163 4.75 10.03 6.96
C TYR A 163 3.62 10.02 7.98
N LEU A 164 2.57 9.25 7.75
CA LEU A 164 1.46 9.17 8.69
C LEU A 164 1.87 8.55 10.04
N SER A 165 2.75 7.54 9.99
CA SER A 165 3.28 6.94 11.23
C SER A 165 3.97 7.97 12.11
N VAL A 166 4.83 8.82 11.53
CA VAL A 166 5.53 9.84 12.34
C VAL A 166 4.58 10.93 12.83
N ILE A 167 3.59 11.36 12.04
CA ILE A 167 2.60 12.36 12.47
C ILE A 167 1.77 11.83 13.65
N LEU A 168 1.24 10.60 13.53
CA LEU A 168 0.51 9.95 14.61
C LEU A 168 1.38 9.78 15.86
N PHE A 169 2.64 9.37 15.68
CA PHE A 169 3.60 9.20 16.76
C PHE A 169 3.89 10.52 17.49
N LYS A 170 4.19 11.59 16.76
CA LYS A 170 4.38 12.93 17.33
C LYS A 170 3.19 13.34 18.20
N ARG A 171 1.98 13.18 17.67
CA ARG A 171 0.74 13.58 18.33
C ARG A 171 0.48 12.78 19.60
N MET A 172 0.52 11.45 19.51
CA MET A 172 0.20 10.57 20.65
C MET A 172 1.25 10.64 21.75
N ALA A 173 2.54 10.77 21.39
CA ALA A 173 3.63 10.90 22.35
C ALA A 173 3.78 12.31 22.93
N GLY A 174 3.13 13.33 22.36
CA GLY A 174 3.26 14.73 22.75
C GLY A 174 4.70 15.23 22.59
N ILE A 175 5.35 14.93 21.45
CA ILE A 175 6.75 15.28 21.18
C ILE A 175 6.86 16.13 19.92
N ASP A 176 7.93 16.89 19.83
CA ASP A 176 8.29 17.60 18.61
C ASP A 176 9.50 16.95 17.91
N LEU A 177 9.39 16.79 16.58
CA LEU A 177 10.41 16.19 15.70
C LEU A 177 10.56 17.07 14.47
N THR A 178 11.78 17.24 13.99
CA THR A 178 12.05 17.88 12.72
C THR A 178 11.88 16.87 11.58
N LEU A 179 10.93 17.12 10.67
CA LEU A 179 10.69 16.23 9.53
C LEU A 179 11.53 16.64 8.34
N ILE A 180 12.32 15.71 7.81
CA ILE A 180 13.19 15.93 6.64
C ILE A 180 12.59 15.14 5.47
N PRO A 181 12.01 15.82 4.45
CA PRO A 181 11.38 15.14 3.32
C PRO A 181 12.43 14.62 2.33
N TYR A 182 12.23 13.39 1.88
CA TYR A 182 12.98 12.74 0.80
C TYR A 182 12.05 12.33 -0.35
N LYS A 183 12.58 12.08 -1.54
CA LYS A 183 11.80 11.76 -2.74
C LYS A 183 11.13 10.37 -2.69
N GLY A 184 11.59 9.50 -1.80
CA GLY A 184 11.03 8.15 -1.67
C GLY A 184 11.68 7.32 -0.54
N ALA A 185 11.21 6.09 -0.38
CA ALA A 185 11.66 5.18 0.67
C ALA A 185 13.15 4.80 0.54
N GLY A 186 13.67 4.67 -0.68
CA GLY A 186 15.09 4.38 -0.92
C GLY A 186 15.99 5.50 -0.40
N ASP A 187 15.69 6.76 -0.76
CA ASP A 187 16.47 7.91 -0.34
C ASP A 187 16.42 8.12 1.18
N SER A 188 15.25 7.99 1.78
CA SER A 188 15.09 8.12 3.25
C SER A 188 15.82 6.99 4.01
N THR A 189 15.82 5.78 3.48
CA THR A 189 16.59 4.66 4.05
C THR A 189 18.10 4.89 3.91
N ALA A 190 18.57 5.35 2.77
CA ALA A 190 19.98 5.69 2.58
C ALA A 190 20.42 6.82 3.54
N ALA A 191 19.59 7.83 3.74
CA ALA A 191 19.88 8.94 4.64
C ALA A 191 20.00 8.50 6.11
N ILE A 192 19.12 7.64 6.60
CA ILE A 192 19.24 7.15 7.99
C ILE A 192 20.42 6.18 8.14
N VAL A 193 20.69 5.32 7.18
CA VAL A 193 21.84 4.41 7.20
C VAL A 193 23.16 5.19 7.17
N GLY A 194 23.20 6.33 6.48
CA GLY A 194 24.32 7.26 6.45
C GLY A 194 24.43 8.20 7.67
N GLY A 195 23.49 8.09 8.65
CA GLY A 195 23.50 8.92 9.87
C GLY A 195 23.09 10.40 9.64
N GLN A 196 22.55 10.75 8.48
CA GLN A 196 22.10 12.12 8.17
C GLN A 196 20.83 12.48 8.98
N VAL A 197 20.04 11.50 9.36
CA VAL A 197 18.85 11.63 10.21
C VAL A 197 18.89 10.59 11.31
N GLN A 198 18.18 10.85 12.40
CA GLN A 198 18.21 10.00 13.61
C GLN A 198 17.17 8.90 13.60
N MET A 199 16.02 9.12 12.94
CA MET A 199 14.92 8.15 12.96
C MET A 199 14.16 8.13 11.63
N LEU A 200 13.44 7.03 11.40
CA LEU A 200 12.64 6.80 10.21
C LEU A 200 11.53 5.79 10.54
N PHE A 201 10.34 6.01 10.01
CA PHE A 201 9.32 4.98 9.85
C PHE A 201 9.36 4.47 8.41
N THR A 202 9.62 3.17 8.24
CA THR A 202 9.75 2.57 6.89
C THR A 202 9.14 1.17 6.87
N ALA A 203 8.93 0.62 5.67
CA ALA A 203 8.56 -0.78 5.54
C ALA A 203 9.66 -1.69 6.12
N PRO A 204 9.31 -2.84 6.75
CA PRO A 204 10.29 -3.74 7.33
C PRO A 204 11.32 -4.25 6.31
N GLY A 205 10.90 -4.64 5.11
CA GLY A 205 11.77 -5.23 4.09
C GLY A 205 13.07 -4.46 3.84
N PRO A 206 13.02 -3.16 3.47
CA PRO A 206 14.22 -2.34 3.30
C PRO A 206 15.06 -2.15 4.56
N ALA A 207 14.45 -2.22 5.76
CA ALA A 207 15.13 -2.00 7.03
C ALA A 207 15.85 -3.24 7.56
N ILE A 208 15.29 -4.44 7.35
CA ILE A 208 15.78 -5.72 7.92
C ILE A 208 17.28 -5.95 7.68
N PRO A 209 17.85 -5.78 6.47
CA PRO A 209 19.29 -5.99 6.26
C PRO A 209 20.16 -5.04 7.11
N HIS A 210 19.67 -3.81 7.34
CA HIS A 210 20.38 -2.81 8.14
C HIS A 210 20.21 -3.01 9.64
N ILE A 211 19.07 -3.56 10.07
CA ILE A 211 18.83 -3.97 11.45
C ILE A 211 19.74 -5.16 11.78
N ARG A 212 19.78 -6.18 10.93
CA ARG A 212 20.62 -7.38 11.11
C ARG A 212 22.12 -7.04 11.13
N SER A 213 22.55 -6.06 10.33
CA SER A 213 23.96 -5.60 10.34
C SER A 213 24.30 -4.62 11.47
N GLY A 214 23.33 -4.27 12.33
CA GLY A 214 23.54 -3.35 13.46
C GLY A 214 23.69 -1.88 13.07
N ARG A 215 23.50 -1.50 11.80
CA ARG A 215 23.52 -0.10 11.36
C ARG A 215 22.27 0.67 11.80
N LEU A 216 21.14 -0.02 11.89
CA LEU A 216 19.90 0.51 12.42
C LEU A 216 19.45 -0.32 13.61
N ARG A 217 18.69 0.31 14.51
CA ARG A 217 17.98 -0.36 15.61
C ARG A 217 16.49 -0.18 15.42
N ALA A 218 15.74 -1.30 15.39
CA ALA A 218 14.28 -1.29 15.42
C ALA A 218 13.80 -1.06 16.86
N LEU A 219 12.91 -0.12 17.06
CA LEU A 219 12.34 0.20 18.37
C LEU A 219 10.89 -0.26 18.52
N GLY A 220 10.14 -0.33 17.42
CA GLY A 220 8.76 -0.77 17.47
C GLY A 220 8.14 -0.89 16.08
N VAL A 221 7.11 -1.74 15.95
CA VAL A 221 6.29 -1.86 14.75
C VAL A 221 4.95 -1.17 14.96
N THR A 222 4.36 -0.67 13.86
CA THR A 222 3.11 0.11 13.91
C THR A 222 1.85 -0.75 13.94
N SER A 223 1.98 -2.05 13.72
CA SER A 223 0.88 -3.02 13.79
C SER A 223 0.38 -3.24 15.22
N THR A 224 -0.86 -3.75 15.33
CA THR A 224 -1.45 -4.14 16.62
C THR A 224 -0.81 -5.39 17.23
N LYS A 225 -0.09 -6.17 16.40
CA LYS A 225 0.66 -7.37 16.81
C LYS A 225 2.08 -7.29 16.29
N ARG A 226 3.02 -7.98 16.95
CA ARG A 226 4.38 -8.14 16.45
C ARG A 226 4.36 -8.81 15.09
N VAL A 227 5.28 -8.43 14.22
CA VAL A 227 5.36 -8.99 12.85
C VAL A 227 6.27 -10.20 12.82
N THR A 228 5.93 -11.14 11.95
CA THR A 228 6.67 -12.42 11.82
C THR A 228 8.13 -12.20 11.39
N SER A 229 8.40 -11.17 10.60
CA SER A 229 9.75 -10.84 10.10
C SER A 229 10.68 -10.20 11.14
N LEU A 230 10.13 -9.68 12.25
CA LEU A 230 10.84 -9.02 13.36
C LEU A 230 10.15 -9.37 14.70
N PRO A 231 10.13 -10.66 15.10
CA PRO A 231 9.34 -11.12 16.26
C PRO A 231 9.81 -10.56 17.59
N GLU A 232 11.09 -10.15 17.67
CA GLU A 232 11.68 -9.53 18.86
C GLU A 232 11.30 -8.06 19.01
N VAL A 233 10.84 -7.40 17.93
CA VAL A 233 10.51 -5.97 17.97
C VAL A 233 9.10 -5.79 18.54
N PRO A 234 8.93 -5.01 19.63
CA PRO A 234 7.62 -4.78 20.23
C PRO A 234 6.71 -3.95 19.32
N THR A 235 5.40 -3.94 19.59
CA THR A 235 4.52 -2.97 18.98
C THR A 235 4.69 -1.60 19.65
N ILE A 236 4.51 -0.52 18.90
CA ILE A 236 4.49 0.83 19.49
C ILE A 236 3.34 0.95 20.49
N ALA A 237 2.24 0.23 20.27
CA ALA A 237 1.09 0.17 21.17
C ALA A 237 1.44 -0.32 22.60
N GLU A 238 2.50 -1.12 22.77
CA GLU A 238 2.98 -1.55 24.08
C GLU A 238 3.48 -0.36 24.93
N THR A 239 3.90 0.74 24.28
CA THR A 239 4.32 1.99 24.94
C THR A 239 3.28 3.10 24.83
N LEU A 240 2.59 3.20 23.69
CA LEU A 240 1.55 4.19 23.40
C LEU A 240 0.21 3.47 23.11
N PRO A 241 -0.58 3.16 24.15
CA PRO A 241 -1.86 2.45 23.97
C PRO A 241 -2.75 3.12 22.93
N GLY A 242 -3.29 2.32 22.01
CA GLY A 242 -4.13 2.79 20.89
C GLY A 242 -3.34 3.24 19.66
N TYR A 243 -2.02 3.24 19.68
CA TYR A 243 -1.23 3.46 18.47
C TYR A 243 -1.35 2.24 17.54
N ALA A 244 -1.92 2.45 16.37
CA ALA A 244 -2.02 1.43 15.32
C ALA A 244 -2.02 2.08 13.95
N LEU A 245 -1.18 1.57 13.06
CA LEU A 245 -1.15 1.95 11.66
C LEU A 245 -0.69 0.76 10.83
N GLU A 246 -1.63 0.13 10.15
CA GLU A 246 -1.34 -0.92 9.19
C GLU A 246 -1.80 -0.44 7.81
N GLY A 247 -0.94 -0.63 6.83
CA GLY A 247 -1.25 -0.20 5.48
C GLY A 247 -1.72 -1.34 4.62
N ALA A 248 -2.87 -1.19 3.97
CA ALA A 248 -3.40 -2.15 3.00
C ALA A 248 -2.77 -1.97 1.63
N TYR A 249 -2.15 -3.03 1.10
CA TYR A 249 -1.77 -3.15 -0.30
C TYR A 249 -2.83 -3.93 -1.04
N GLY A 250 -3.27 -3.44 -2.18
CA GLY A 250 -4.34 -4.09 -2.92
C GLY A 250 -4.22 -3.94 -4.43
N ILE A 251 -5.15 -4.59 -5.12
CA ILE A 251 -5.26 -4.55 -6.58
C ILE A 251 -6.59 -3.90 -6.96
N LEU A 252 -6.48 -2.94 -7.85
CA LEU A 252 -7.60 -2.24 -8.47
C LEU A 252 -7.59 -2.44 -9.98
N ALA A 253 -8.73 -2.18 -10.59
CA ALA A 253 -8.93 -2.15 -12.03
C ALA A 253 -9.75 -0.90 -12.41
N PRO A 254 -9.86 -0.52 -13.68
CA PRO A 254 -10.70 0.59 -14.13
C PRO A 254 -12.14 0.48 -13.63
N PRO A 255 -12.90 1.58 -13.59
CA PRO A 255 -14.31 1.53 -13.19
C PRO A 255 -15.14 0.69 -14.16
N LYS A 256 -16.27 0.16 -13.68
CA LYS A 256 -17.24 -0.59 -14.50
C LYS A 256 -16.68 -1.84 -15.18
N MET A 257 -15.66 -2.45 -14.57
CA MET A 257 -15.13 -3.74 -15.06
C MET A 257 -16.20 -4.83 -15.09
N PRO A 258 -16.24 -5.68 -16.14
CA PRO A 258 -17.08 -6.87 -16.15
C PRO A 258 -16.80 -7.79 -14.96
N ARG A 259 -17.84 -8.22 -14.27
CA ARG A 259 -17.71 -9.05 -13.05
C ARG A 259 -16.88 -10.32 -13.30
N ALA A 260 -17.08 -10.98 -14.41
CA ALA A 260 -16.36 -12.21 -14.75
C ALA A 260 -14.83 -12.00 -14.87
N ILE A 261 -14.37 -10.81 -15.32
CA ILE A 261 -12.95 -10.47 -15.37
C ILE A 261 -12.42 -10.17 -13.96
N ILE A 262 -13.18 -9.42 -13.14
CA ILE A 262 -12.82 -9.19 -11.73
C ILE A 262 -12.67 -10.50 -10.98
N ASP A 263 -13.62 -11.42 -11.12
CA ASP A 263 -13.59 -12.72 -10.45
C ASP A 263 -12.38 -13.56 -10.90
N LYS A 264 -12.03 -13.52 -12.20
CA LYS A 264 -10.86 -14.23 -12.74
C LYS A 264 -9.56 -13.63 -12.22
N LEU A 265 -9.44 -12.31 -12.19
CA LEU A 265 -8.30 -11.62 -11.57
C LEU A 265 -8.19 -11.95 -10.07
N ASN A 266 -9.28 -11.82 -9.32
CA ASN A 266 -9.32 -12.13 -7.90
C ASN A 266 -8.87 -13.57 -7.63
N ALA A 267 -9.44 -14.54 -8.35
CA ALA A 267 -9.08 -15.96 -8.21
C ALA A 267 -7.58 -16.20 -8.45
N GLU A 268 -6.99 -15.52 -9.44
CA GLU A 268 -5.56 -15.65 -9.74
C GLU A 268 -4.69 -15.07 -8.62
N PHE A 269 -4.98 -13.85 -8.13
CA PHE A 269 -4.25 -13.28 -7.00
C PHE A 269 -4.38 -14.14 -5.74
N LEU A 270 -5.56 -14.68 -5.44
CA LEU A 270 -5.76 -15.59 -4.31
C LEU A 270 -5.03 -16.93 -4.48
N ARG A 271 -4.96 -17.46 -5.71
CA ARG A 271 -4.18 -18.66 -6.02
C ARG A 271 -2.69 -18.42 -5.74
N ILE A 272 -2.14 -17.29 -6.21
CA ILE A 272 -0.74 -16.92 -6.01
C ILE A 272 -0.43 -16.73 -4.52
N LEU A 273 -1.31 -16.06 -3.77
CA LEU A 273 -1.15 -15.87 -2.31
C LEU A 273 -1.10 -17.18 -1.52
N LYS A 274 -1.64 -18.28 -2.05
CA LYS A 274 -1.59 -19.61 -1.41
C LYS A 274 -0.29 -20.37 -1.68
N LEU A 275 0.53 -19.93 -2.64
CA LEU A 275 1.80 -20.58 -2.94
C LEU A 275 2.79 -20.43 -1.79
N PRO A 276 3.40 -21.52 -1.29
CA PRO A 276 4.30 -21.47 -0.12
C PRO A 276 5.50 -20.54 -0.31
N ASP A 277 6.11 -20.55 -1.51
CA ASP A 277 7.25 -19.69 -1.86
C ASP A 277 6.88 -18.20 -1.85
N ILE A 278 5.67 -17.86 -2.28
CA ILE A 278 5.15 -16.48 -2.25
C ILE A 278 4.86 -16.05 -0.82
N ARG A 279 4.19 -16.89 -0.02
CA ARG A 279 3.90 -16.58 1.38
C ARG A 279 5.18 -16.32 2.18
N THR A 280 6.18 -17.20 2.03
CA THR A 280 7.48 -17.03 2.71
C THR A 280 8.13 -15.72 2.29
N LYS A 281 8.22 -15.44 0.99
CA LYS A 281 8.81 -14.19 0.49
C LYS A 281 8.07 -12.95 0.98
N LEU A 282 6.74 -12.97 1.03
CA LEU A 282 5.95 -11.86 1.54
C LEU A 282 6.29 -11.58 3.01
N VAL A 283 6.30 -12.61 3.85
CA VAL A 283 6.65 -12.50 5.28
C VAL A 283 8.08 -12.00 5.46
N ASP A 284 9.06 -12.53 4.72
CA ASP A 284 10.47 -12.09 4.78
C ASP A 284 10.64 -10.61 4.40
N LEU A 285 9.77 -10.10 3.54
CA LEU A 285 9.72 -8.70 3.14
C LEU A 285 8.90 -7.82 4.10
N GLY A 286 8.31 -8.41 5.14
CA GLY A 286 7.52 -7.71 6.14
C GLY A 286 6.08 -7.44 5.74
N PHE A 287 5.57 -8.16 4.75
CA PHE A 287 4.15 -8.16 4.40
C PHE A 287 3.42 -9.28 5.13
N GLU A 288 2.23 -9.00 5.63
CA GLU A 288 1.29 -10.00 6.16
C GLU A 288 0.27 -10.35 5.06
N PRO A 289 0.39 -11.54 4.42
CA PRO A 289 -0.52 -11.94 3.33
C PRO A 289 -1.96 -12.06 3.83
N VAL A 290 -2.92 -11.44 3.14
CA VAL A 290 -4.34 -11.46 3.50
C VAL A 290 -5.16 -12.24 2.46
N GLY A 291 -5.39 -11.64 1.32
CA GLY A 291 -6.33 -12.13 0.30
C GLY A 291 -7.78 -11.86 0.69
N SER A 292 -8.55 -11.20 -0.19
CA SER A 292 -9.95 -10.90 0.08
C SER A 292 -10.81 -11.02 -1.17
N THR A 293 -12.13 -11.08 -0.99
CA THR A 293 -13.07 -10.84 -2.09
C THR A 293 -13.09 -9.35 -2.46
N PRO A 294 -13.58 -8.98 -3.66
CA PRO A 294 -13.78 -7.58 -4.05
C PRO A 294 -14.67 -6.80 -3.08
N GLU A 295 -15.71 -7.44 -2.55
CA GLU A 295 -16.65 -6.84 -1.59
C GLU A 295 -15.99 -6.57 -0.25
N GLN A 296 -15.21 -7.53 0.27
CA GLN A 296 -14.44 -7.36 1.50
C GLN A 296 -13.43 -6.23 1.36
N TYR A 297 -12.75 -6.14 0.21
CA TYR A 297 -11.81 -5.04 -0.04
C TYR A 297 -12.50 -3.69 -0.17
N THR A 298 -13.69 -3.64 -0.79
CA THR A 298 -14.50 -2.42 -0.84
C THR A 298 -14.88 -1.94 0.56
N LYS A 299 -15.34 -2.85 1.42
CA LYS A 299 -15.69 -2.54 2.81
C LYS A 299 -14.47 -2.00 3.57
N LEU A 300 -13.32 -2.66 3.45
CA LEU A 300 -12.06 -2.22 4.07
C LEU A 300 -11.72 -0.77 3.67
N VAL A 301 -11.76 -0.44 2.36
CA VAL A 301 -11.42 0.91 1.90
C VAL A 301 -12.36 1.96 2.47
N VAL A 302 -13.67 1.67 2.56
CA VAL A 302 -14.66 2.59 3.13
C VAL A 302 -14.40 2.80 4.63
N GLU A 303 -14.14 1.73 5.36
CA GLU A 303 -13.83 1.79 6.79
C GLU A 303 -12.52 2.54 7.05
N ASP A 304 -11.48 2.28 6.27
CA ASP A 304 -10.19 2.98 6.32
C ASP A 304 -10.35 4.48 6.09
N MET A 305 -11.06 4.88 5.04
CA MET A 305 -11.33 6.30 4.77
C MET A 305 -12.03 6.99 5.93
N ALA A 306 -13.05 6.34 6.53
CA ALA A 306 -13.77 6.88 7.68
C ALA A 306 -12.86 7.02 8.92
N ASN A 307 -12.05 6.00 9.20
CA ASN A 307 -11.09 6.01 10.30
C ASN A 307 -10.04 7.10 10.13
N TRP A 308 -9.47 7.23 8.93
CA TRP A 308 -8.48 8.26 8.63
C TRP A 308 -9.07 9.67 8.70
N ALA A 309 -10.31 9.88 8.24
CA ALA A 309 -10.99 11.16 8.36
C ALA A 309 -11.11 11.59 9.82
N LYS A 310 -11.44 10.65 10.73
CA LYS A 310 -11.47 10.90 12.17
C LYS A 310 -10.09 11.27 12.72
N ILE A 311 -9.07 10.45 12.42
CA ILE A 311 -7.69 10.66 12.87
C ILE A 311 -7.19 12.02 12.37
N PHE A 312 -7.34 12.37 11.10
CA PHE A 312 -6.87 13.63 10.53
C PHE A 312 -7.55 14.84 11.15
N LYS A 313 -8.85 14.73 11.43
CA LYS A 313 -9.57 15.78 12.16
C LYS A 313 -9.01 15.98 13.58
N GLU A 314 -8.76 14.88 14.29
CA GLU A 314 -8.21 14.92 15.67
C GLU A 314 -6.79 15.48 15.72
N ILE A 315 -5.94 15.17 14.72
CA ILE A 315 -4.55 15.65 14.67
C ILE A 315 -4.39 16.97 13.92
N GLY A 316 -5.50 17.56 13.40
CA GLY A 316 -5.50 18.88 12.77
C GLY A 316 -4.88 18.91 11.36
N ILE A 317 -4.76 17.76 10.66
CA ILE A 317 -4.33 17.73 9.27
C ILE A 317 -5.46 18.28 8.40
N LYS A 318 -5.12 19.21 7.51
CA LYS A 318 -6.01 19.77 6.49
C LYS A 318 -5.52 19.34 5.12
N PRO A 319 -6.42 19.16 4.13
CA PRO A 319 -6.04 18.94 2.75
C PRO A 319 -5.18 20.11 2.21
N GLU A 320 -4.12 19.76 1.47
CA GLU A 320 -3.26 20.71 0.76
C GLU A 320 -3.63 20.85 -0.71
#